data_578583071ed86351e086a8b9fbcfd1c8
#
_entry.id   578583071ed86351e086a8b9fbcfd1c8
#
_cell.length_a   1.000
_cell.length_b   1.000
_cell.length_c   1.000
_cell.angle_alpha   90.00
_cell.angle_beta   90.00
_cell.angle_gamma   90.00
#
_symmetry.space_group_name_H-M   'P 1'
#
loop_
_entity.id
_entity.type
_entity.pdbx_description
1 polymer ?
#
loop_
_entity_poly.entity_id
_entity_poly.type
_entity_poly.pdbx_seq_one_letter_code
_entity_poly.pdbx_strand_id
1 'polypeptide(L)'
;HENVLDDFCDKVLEKIEEYRESPFFIYFAMPAPHAPILPAGRFLGKSGTNEYGDFVLHCDDVVGRIGRKLEETGLLENTILAYASDNGCSPFVDFQELKAKGHSPSYHFRGAKADIYEGGHRIPYIVQWPEKIRGGSVSGAVVCLSDFLATIADCLDVALKENEGEDSVSNLPLWTEERTEVRQDIVHQSIDGSLSIRKGKWKLEMCPGSGGWSYPKPGEEPEGAPHFQLYDLETDIGETQNVIAKYPEMAVTLREILTGYIRNGRSTPGTKQKNNGQEVWETILWIDEKQG
;
A
#
# COMPACT_ATOMS: atom_id res chain seq x y z
N HIS A 1 -20.68 19.10 4.84
CA HIS A 1 -19.59 18.23 4.35
C HIS A 1 -18.64 17.80 5.49
N GLU A 2 -18.46 18.63 6.53
CA GLU A 2 -17.58 18.33 7.68
C GLU A 2 -18.01 17.10 8.51
N ASN A 3 -19.28 16.70 8.43
CA ASN A 3 -19.83 15.58 9.16
C ASN A 3 -19.84 14.25 8.38
N VAL A 4 -19.44 14.26 7.09
CA VAL A 4 -19.55 13.07 6.21
C VAL A 4 -18.84 11.85 6.81
N LEU A 5 -17.67 12.05 7.38
CA LEU A 5 -16.91 10.94 7.98
C LEU A 5 -17.61 10.40 9.24
N ASP A 6 -18.17 11.28 10.07
CA ASP A 6 -18.98 10.89 11.22
C ASP A 6 -20.26 10.16 10.81
N ASP A 7 -21.00 10.69 9.81
CA ASP A 7 -22.20 10.07 9.29
C ASP A 7 -21.96 8.65 8.76
N PHE A 8 -20.82 8.43 8.07
CA PHE A 8 -20.42 7.10 7.63
C PHE A 8 -20.01 6.20 8.79
N CYS A 9 -19.29 6.74 9.77
CA CYS A 9 -18.96 6.00 10.98
C CYS A 9 -20.23 5.53 11.69
N ASP A 10 -21.21 6.42 11.89
CA ASP A 10 -22.48 6.09 12.54
C ASP A 10 -23.23 4.97 11.80
N LYS A 11 -23.16 4.96 10.47
CA LYS A 11 -23.71 3.85 9.67
C LYS A 11 -22.97 2.53 9.89
N VAL A 12 -21.64 2.56 10.03
CA VAL A 12 -20.87 1.35 10.37
C VAL A 12 -21.27 0.83 11.75
N LEU A 13 -21.37 1.72 12.75
CA LEU A 13 -21.79 1.34 14.11
C LEU A 13 -23.20 0.73 14.15
N GLU A 14 -24.13 1.33 13.38
CA GLU A 14 -25.49 0.80 13.19
C GLU A 14 -25.46 -0.61 12.58
N LYS A 15 -24.63 -0.85 11.55
CA LYS A 15 -24.52 -2.15 10.89
C LYS A 15 -23.85 -3.21 11.77
N ILE A 16 -22.87 -2.86 12.58
CA ILE A 16 -22.29 -3.77 13.59
C ILE A 16 -23.39 -4.25 14.56
N GLU A 17 -24.24 -3.36 15.04
CA GLU A 17 -25.36 -3.72 15.92
C GLU A 17 -26.40 -4.57 15.20
N GLU A 18 -26.77 -4.22 13.97
CA GLU A 18 -27.77 -4.94 13.17
C GLU A 18 -27.35 -6.40 12.90
N TYR A 19 -26.07 -6.61 12.60
CA TYR A 19 -25.56 -7.93 12.23
C TYR A 19 -24.85 -8.68 13.37
N ARG A 20 -24.96 -8.20 14.60
CA ARG A 20 -24.21 -8.75 15.76
C ARG A 20 -24.40 -10.26 15.99
N GLU A 21 -25.52 -10.84 15.57
CA GLU A 21 -25.85 -12.26 15.76
C GLU A 21 -25.53 -13.12 14.51
N SER A 22 -24.85 -12.55 13.50
CA SER A 22 -24.51 -13.25 12.25
C SER A 22 -23.13 -12.85 11.75
N PRO A 23 -22.45 -13.70 10.96
CA PRO A 23 -21.22 -13.31 10.30
C PRO A 23 -21.45 -12.11 9.39
N PHE A 24 -20.53 -11.14 9.37
CA PHE A 24 -20.59 -9.98 8.49
C PHE A 24 -19.22 -9.64 7.92
N PHE A 25 -19.24 -8.94 6.79
CA PHE A 25 -18.10 -8.26 6.22
C PHE A 25 -18.47 -6.81 5.92
N ILE A 26 -17.72 -5.86 6.45
CA ILE A 26 -17.92 -4.43 6.21
C ILE A 26 -16.67 -3.86 5.55
N TYR A 27 -16.79 -3.37 4.32
CA TYR A 27 -15.77 -2.56 3.67
C TYR A 27 -16.09 -1.09 3.85
N PHE A 28 -15.35 -0.45 4.74
CA PHE A 28 -15.52 0.98 5.04
C PHE A 28 -14.48 1.80 4.27
N ALA A 29 -14.83 2.23 3.06
CA ALA A 29 -14.01 3.14 2.26
C ALA A 29 -14.16 4.58 2.79
N MET A 30 -13.32 4.96 3.75
CA MET A 30 -13.31 6.32 4.29
C MET A 30 -12.89 7.34 3.21
N PRO A 31 -13.65 8.44 3.01
CA PRO A 31 -13.26 9.51 2.08
C PRO A 31 -12.15 10.42 2.62
N ALA A 32 -11.65 10.13 3.82
CA ALA A 32 -10.67 10.89 4.57
C ALA A 32 -9.35 10.11 4.71
N PRO A 33 -8.21 10.81 4.83
CA PRO A 33 -8.03 12.27 4.87
C PRO A 33 -7.78 12.91 3.48
N HIS A 34 -8.48 12.44 2.44
CA HIS A 34 -8.39 12.99 1.08
C HIS A 34 -8.94 14.42 0.98
N ALA A 35 -8.47 15.19 0.01
CA ALA A 35 -9.03 16.52 -0.29
C ALA A 35 -10.50 16.42 -0.81
N PRO A 36 -11.37 17.38 -0.44
CA PRO A 36 -11.09 18.56 0.37
C PRO A 36 -10.81 18.22 1.84
N ILE A 37 -9.79 18.84 2.44
CA ILE A 37 -9.40 18.62 3.82
C ILE A 37 -10.44 19.29 4.73
N LEU A 38 -11.32 18.50 5.33
CA LEU A 38 -12.48 18.98 6.10
C LEU A 38 -12.64 18.18 7.41
N PRO A 39 -11.73 18.33 8.37
CA PRO A 39 -11.90 17.74 9.68
C PRO A 39 -13.13 18.32 10.39
N ALA A 40 -13.83 17.52 11.19
CA ALA A 40 -14.92 18.06 12.00
C ALA A 40 -14.38 19.11 13.01
N GLY A 41 -15.18 20.14 13.30
CA GLY A 41 -14.75 21.29 14.10
C GLY A 41 -14.10 20.95 15.44
N ARG A 42 -14.49 19.80 16.07
CA ARG A 42 -13.88 19.32 17.32
C ARG A 42 -12.40 18.91 17.20
N PHE A 43 -11.88 18.70 15.99
CA PHE A 43 -10.48 18.33 15.72
C PHE A 43 -9.61 19.52 15.30
N LEU A 44 -10.22 20.65 14.91
CA LEU A 44 -9.45 21.81 14.45
C LEU A 44 -8.42 22.29 15.49
N GLY A 45 -7.16 22.38 15.06
CA GLY A 45 -6.02 22.77 15.88
C GLY A 45 -5.56 21.72 16.90
N LYS A 46 -6.05 20.48 16.85
CA LYS A 46 -5.71 19.45 17.83
C LYS A 46 -4.45 18.66 17.49
N SER A 47 -4.09 18.54 16.22
CA SER A 47 -2.89 17.82 15.80
C SER A 47 -1.57 18.55 16.12
N GLY A 48 -1.62 19.88 16.33
CA GLY A 48 -0.42 20.71 16.44
C GLY A 48 0.30 20.90 15.10
N THR A 49 -0.26 20.38 13.99
CA THR A 49 0.26 20.56 12.64
C THR A 49 -0.67 21.46 11.82
N ASN A 50 -1.28 20.98 10.76
CA ASN A 50 -2.26 21.73 9.97
C ASN A 50 -3.60 20.97 9.88
N GLU A 51 -4.54 21.48 9.10
CA GLU A 51 -5.87 20.84 8.97
C GLU A 51 -5.79 19.38 8.46
N TYR A 52 -4.78 19.02 7.68
CA TYR A 52 -4.57 17.62 7.30
C TYR A 52 -4.26 16.73 8.50
N GLY A 53 -3.38 17.18 9.40
CA GLY A 53 -3.10 16.46 10.64
C GLY A 53 -4.34 16.34 11.54
N ASP A 54 -5.17 17.39 11.61
CA ASP A 54 -6.45 17.37 12.33
C ASP A 54 -7.42 16.35 11.69
N PHE A 55 -7.40 16.22 10.35
CA PHE A 55 -8.22 15.25 9.65
C PHE A 55 -7.74 13.81 9.84
N VAL A 56 -6.42 13.60 9.97
CA VAL A 56 -5.86 12.29 10.37
C VAL A 56 -6.31 11.90 11.79
N LEU A 57 -6.33 12.85 12.75
CA LEU A 57 -6.89 12.60 14.08
C LEU A 57 -8.38 12.25 14.03
N HIS A 58 -9.13 12.84 13.13
CA HIS A 58 -10.54 12.49 12.93
C HIS A 58 -10.69 11.05 12.41
N CYS A 59 -9.82 10.62 11.46
CA CYS A 59 -9.79 9.23 11.00
C CYS A 59 -9.47 8.26 12.15
N ASP A 60 -8.51 8.60 13.00
CA ASP A 60 -8.13 7.79 14.16
C ASP A 60 -9.29 7.64 15.17
N ASP A 61 -10.02 8.73 15.46
CA ASP A 61 -11.22 8.68 16.29
C ASP A 61 -12.29 7.73 15.74
N VAL A 62 -12.52 7.77 14.43
CA VAL A 62 -13.46 6.88 13.75
C VAL A 62 -13.08 5.41 13.92
N VAL A 63 -11.82 5.06 13.70
CA VAL A 63 -11.33 3.70 13.94
C VAL A 63 -11.49 3.30 15.41
N GLY A 64 -11.16 4.22 16.33
CA GLY A 64 -11.35 4.01 17.77
C GLY A 64 -12.82 3.80 18.16
N ARG A 65 -13.76 4.52 17.54
CA ARG A 65 -15.22 4.32 17.77
C ARG A 65 -15.67 2.94 17.30
N ILE A 66 -15.19 2.49 16.14
CA ILE A 66 -15.50 1.15 15.61
C ILE A 66 -14.96 0.06 16.56
N GLY A 67 -13.69 0.18 16.98
CA GLY A 67 -13.09 -0.76 17.93
C GLY A 67 -13.86 -0.84 19.25
N ARG A 68 -14.22 0.30 19.84
CA ARG A 68 -15.05 0.35 21.06
C ARG A 68 -16.42 -0.31 20.86
N LYS A 69 -17.07 -0.08 19.71
CA LYS A 69 -18.36 -0.72 19.41
C LYS A 69 -18.25 -2.24 19.32
N LEU A 70 -17.20 -2.76 18.70
CA LEU A 70 -16.93 -4.20 18.65
C LEU A 70 -16.68 -4.79 20.04
N GLU A 71 -15.97 -4.05 20.92
CA GLU A 71 -15.75 -4.45 22.31
C GLU A 71 -17.06 -4.45 23.11
N GLU A 72 -17.85 -3.38 23.07
CA GLU A 72 -19.14 -3.23 23.75
C GLU A 72 -20.16 -4.29 23.35
N THR A 73 -20.11 -4.75 22.11
CA THR A 73 -20.99 -5.82 21.59
C THR A 73 -20.44 -7.23 21.82
N GLY A 74 -19.21 -7.35 22.35
CA GLY A 74 -18.55 -8.64 22.58
C GLY A 74 -18.06 -9.32 21.31
N LEU A 75 -17.94 -8.59 20.20
CA LEU A 75 -17.54 -9.12 18.89
C LEU A 75 -16.04 -9.02 18.62
N LEU A 76 -15.33 -8.17 19.38
CA LEU A 76 -13.93 -7.81 19.08
C LEU A 76 -13.00 -9.03 19.02
N GLU A 77 -13.15 -9.98 19.92
CA GLU A 77 -12.29 -11.17 20.02
C GLU A 77 -12.26 -11.97 18.71
N ASN A 78 -13.41 -12.14 18.06
CA ASN A 78 -13.58 -12.93 16.83
C ASN A 78 -13.86 -12.03 15.61
N THR A 79 -13.29 -10.83 15.59
CA THR A 79 -13.39 -9.90 14.46
C THR A 79 -12.00 -9.51 13.95
N ILE A 80 -11.77 -9.62 12.64
CA ILE A 80 -10.61 -9.04 12.00
C ILE A 80 -10.92 -7.57 11.71
N LEU A 81 -10.30 -6.66 12.45
CA LEU A 81 -10.35 -5.23 12.20
C LEU A 81 -9.05 -4.82 11.49
N ALA A 82 -9.14 -4.54 10.20
CA ALA A 82 -7.99 -4.13 9.38
C ALA A 82 -8.11 -2.65 9.00
N TYR A 83 -7.04 -1.90 9.19
CA TYR A 83 -6.91 -0.51 8.77
C TYR A 83 -5.75 -0.37 7.78
N ALA A 84 -6.00 0.33 6.69
CA ALA A 84 -4.99 0.68 5.71
C ALA A 84 -5.35 1.99 4.99
N SER A 85 -4.36 2.60 4.34
CA SER A 85 -4.57 3.61 3.29
C SER A 85 -4.53 2.93 1.92
N ASP A 86 -5.14 3.52 0.91
CA ASP A 86 -5.10 3.03 -0.48
C ASP A 86 -3.78 3.38 -1.19
N ASN A 87 -3.17 4.51 -0.82
CA ASN A 87 -1.90 5.01 -1.37
C ASN A 87 -1.18 5.92 -0.37
N GLY A 88 0.00 6.36 -0.74
CA GLY A 88 0.78 7.33 0.01
C GLY A 88 0.10 8.70 0.13
N CYS A 89 0.68 9.57 0.94
CA CYS A 89 0.12 10.88 1.21
C CYS A 89 -0.03 11.72 -0.06
N SER A 90 -1.16 12.44 -0.16
CA SER A 90 -1.42 13.34 -1.28
C SER A 90 -0.45 14.55 -1.27
N PRO A 91 0.09 14.99 -2.41
CA PRO A 91 0.93 16.18 -2.48
C PRO A 91 0.18 17.49 -2.17
N PHE A 92 -1.16 17.45 -2.08
CA PHE A 92 -2.00 18.64 -1.80
C PHE A 92 -2.09 19.03 -0.30
N VAL A 93 -1.37 18.36 0.60
CA VAL A 93 -1.45 18.57 2.05
C VAL A 93 -0.41 19.54 2.62
N ASP A 94 0.24 20.34 1.79
CA ASP A 94 1.30 21.29 2.17
C ASP A 94 2.45 20.63 2.98
N PHE A 95 3.26 19.85 2.28
CA PHE A 95 4.43 19.18 2.86
C PHE A 95 5.42 20.15 3.51
N GLN A 96 5.52 21.41 3.02
CA GLN A 96 6.46 22.39 3.55
C GLN A 96 5.97 22.88 4.92
N GLU A 97 4.68 23.18 5.05
CA GLU A 97 4.10 23.56 6.35
C GLU A 97 4.24 22.43 7.37
N LEU A 98 3.89 21.18 6.98
CA LEU A 98 4.01 20.02 7.85
C LEU A 98 5.46 19.80 8.30
N LYS A 99 6.42 19.90 7.39
CA LYS A 99 7.86 19.78 7.70
C LYS A 99 8.34 20.88 8.64
N ALA A 100 7.90 22.13 8.46
CA ALA A 100 8.22 23.24 9.36
C ALA A 100 7.71 23.00 10.78
N LYS A 101 6.64 22.21 10.94
CA LYS A 101 6.07 21.77 12.23
C LYS A 101 6.63 20.42 12.72
N GLY A 102 7.69 19.91 12.09
CA GLY A 102 8.37 18.67 12.48
C GLY A 102 7.65 17.38 12.05
N HIS A 103 6.70 17.47 11.15
CA HIS A 103 5.96 16.31 10.64
C HIS A 103 6.31 16.00 9.18
N SER A 104 6.58 14.73 8.88
CA SER A 104 6.78 14.24 7.51
C SER A 104 5.70 13.19 7.20
N PRO A 105 4.69 13.51 6.38
CA PRO A 105 3.56 12.60 6.12
C PRO A 105 3.95 11.36 5.33
N SER A 106 5.08 11.40 4.60
CA SER A 106 5.67 10.23 3.95
C SER A 106 6.85 9.65 4.74
N TYR A 107 7.01 10.00 6.04
CA TYR A 107 8.14 9.57 6.86
C TYR A 107 9.49 9.93 6.21
N HIS A 108 10.38 8.99 5.98
CA HIS A 108 11.67 9.16 5.28
C HIS A 108 11.60 8.68 3.82
N PHE A 109 10.42 8.24 3.37
CA PHE A 109 10.22 7.75 2.03
C PHE A 109 10.18 8.89 1.03
N ARG A 110 10.81 8.68 -0.13
CA ARG A 110 10.74 9.61 -1.25
C ARG A 110 9.35 9.58 -1.88
N GLY A 111 8.92 10.72 -2.40
CA GLY A 111 7.69 10.84 -3.16
C GLY A 111 6.42 10.92 -2.33
N ALA A 112 5.31 10.81 -3.03
CA ALA A 112 3.96 10.94 -2.52
C ALA A 112 3.00 10.10 -3.38
N LYS A 113 1.69 10.15 -3.12
CA LYS A 113 0.65 9.55 -3.97
C LYS A 113 0.98 9.72 -5.45
N ALA A 114 0.77 8.67 -6.22
CA ALA A 114 1.02 8.54 -7.66
C ALA A 114 2.44 8.13 -8.05
N ASP A 115 3.44 8.33 -7.20
CA ASP A 115 4.83 8.05 -7.52
C ASP A 115 5.19 6.56 -7.40
N ILE A 116 6.21 6.15 -8.18
CA ILE A 116 6.79 4.81 -8.07
C ILE A 116 7.65 4.64 -6.80
N TYR A 117 8.10 5.73 -6.21
CA TYR A 117 8.90 5.75 -4.98
C TYR A 117 8.12 5.23 -3.77
N GLU A 118 8.83 4.80 -2.71
CA GLU A 118 8.24 4.22 -1.50
C GLU A 118 7.14 5.10 -0.89
N GLY A 119 7.27 6.44 -0.92
CA GLY A 119 6.25 7.37 -0.43
C GLY A 119 4.93 7.34 -1.20
N GLY A 120 4.92 6.80 -2.41
CA GLY A 120 3.70 6.65 -3.21
C GLY A 120 2.82 5.47 -2.82
N HIS A 121 3.41 4.41 -2.25
CA HIS A 121 2.71 3.14 -2.03
C HIS A 121 3.00 2.47 -0.68
N ARG A 122 4.00 2.92 0.09
CA ARG A 122 4.26 2.38 1.42
C ARG A 122 3.36 3.05 2.44
N ILE A 123 2.31 2.34 2.80
CA ILE A 123 1.15 2.81 3.55
C ILE A 123 1.09 2.20 4.95
N PRO A 124 0.33 2.80 5.89
CA PRO A 124 -0.05 2.13 7.12
C PRO A 124 -0.85 0.86 6.82
N TYR A 125 -0.54 -0.22 7.52
CA TYR A 125 -1.31 -1.46 7.51
C TYR A 125 -1.32 -2.05 8.91
N ILE A 126 -2.48 -2.05 9.56
CA ILE A 126 -2.67 -2.48 10.94
C ILE A 126 -3.80 -3.48 10.97
N VAL A 127 -3.58 -4.62 11.61
CA VAL A 127 -4.60 -5.66 11.77
C VAL A 127 -4.72 -6.03 13.23
N GLN A 128 -5.96 -6.08 13.71
CA GLN A 128 -6.33 -6.55 15.03
C GLN A 128 -7.26 -7.76 14.89
N TRP A 129 -6.94 -8.84 15.57
CA TRP A 129 -7.77 -10.04 15.74
C TRP A 129 -7.35 -10.72 17.04
N PRO A 130 -7.90 -10.30 18.19
CA PRO A 130 -7.37 -10.70 19.51
C PRO A 130 -7.33 -12.21 19.72
N GLU A 131 -8.28 -12.96 19.15
CA GLU A 131 -8.29 -14.43 19.24
C GLU A 131 -7.06 -15.09 18.58
N LYS A 132 -6.47 -14.48 17.54
CA LYS A 132 -5.42 -15.11 16.72
C LYS A 132 -4.12 -14.31 16.67
N ILE A 133 -4.19 -12.99 16.79
CA ILE A 133 -3.03 -12.10 16.63
C ILE A 133 -2.60 -11.58 18.00
N ARG A 134 -1.34 -11.81 18.34
CA ARG A 134 -0.77 -11.26 19.58
C ARG A 134 -0.71 -9.74 19.53
N GLY A 135 -1.30 -9.08 20.51
CA GLY A 135 -1.28 -7.63 20.63
C GLY A 135 0.14 -7.06 20.72
N GLY A 136 0.39 -5.97 19.98
CA GLY A 136 1.70 -5.29 19.95
C GLY A 136 2.76 -5.99 19.09
N SER A 137 2.43 -7.06 18.36
CA SER A 137 3.34 -7.69 17.41
C SER A 137 3.61 -6.78 16.20
N VAL A 138 4.82 -6.87 15.64
CA VAL A 138 5.24 -6.12 14.46
C VAL A 138 5.91 -7.09 13.49
N SER A 139 5.51 -7.06 12.23
CA SER A 139 6.12 -7.84 11.16
C SER A 139 6.90 -6.94 10.21
N GLY A 140 8.12 -7.34 9.85
CA GLY A 140 8.92 -6.72 8.79
C GLY A 140 8.70 -7.33 7.41
N ALA A 141 7.78 -8.28 7.28
CA ALA A 141 7.48 -8.94 6.01
C ALA A 141 6.91 -7.96 4.97
N VAL A 142 7.22 -8.23 3.70
CA VAL A 142 6.60 -7.51 2.58
C VAL A 142 5.19 -8.04 2.36
N VAL A 143 4.23 -7.14 2.40
CA VAL A 143 2.79 -7.43 2.21
C VAL A 143 2.16 -6.41 1.28
N CYS A 144 1.01 -6.73 0.71
CA CYS A 144 0.25 -5.86 -0.20
C CYS A 144 -1.25 -5.92 0.13
N LEU A 145 -1.99 -4.87 -0.22
CA LEU A 145 -3.45 -4.88 -0.03
C LEU A 145 -4.15 -5.95 -0.86
N SER A 146 -3.61 -6.32 -2.02
CA SER A 146 -4.12 -7.43 -2.82
C SER A 146 -4.07 -8.79 -2.09
N ASP A 147 -3.22 -8.91 -1.07
CA ASP A 147 -3.09 -10.12 -0.25
C ASP A 147 -4.31 -10.40 0.63
N PHE A 148 -5.17 -9.40 0.81
CA PHE A 148 -6.36 -9.53 1.64
C PHE A 148 -7.31 -10.60 1.10
N LEU A 149 -7.43 -10.75 -0.22
CA LEU A 149 -8.27 -11.80 -0.83
C LEU A 149 -7.81 -13.20 -0.41
N ALA A 150 -6.54 -13.55 -0.67
CA ALA A 150 -6.00 -14.86 -0.30
C ALA A 150 -6.00 -15.08 1.22
N THR A 151 -5.75 -14.01 1.99
CA THR A 151 -5.75 -14.08 3.45
C THR A 151 -7.14 -14.43 4.00
N ILE A 152 -8.20 -13.78 3.51
CA ILE A 152 -9.57 -14.08 3.96
C ILE A 152 -10.04 -15.44 3.45
N ALA A 153 -9.67 -15.83 2.22
CA ALA A 153 -9.95 -17.16 1.73
C ALA A 153 -9.33 -18.25 2.61
N ASP A 154 -8.07 -18.04 3.04
CA ASP A 154 -7.35 -18.94 3.95
C ASP A 154 -7.98 -18.96 5.36
N CYS A 155 -8.38 -17.80 5.90
CA CYS A 155 -9.11 -17.74 7.18
C CYS A 155 -10.44 -18.51 7.15
N LEU A 156 -11.08 -18.62 6.00
CA LEU A 156 -12.38 -19.29 5.80
C LEU A 156 -12.26 -20.72 5.26
N ASP A 157 -11.03 -21.23 5.09
CA ASP A 157 -10.73 -22.54 4.48
C ASP A 157 -11.37 -22.67 3.07
N VAL A 158 -11.32 -21.60 2.28
CA VAL A 158 -11.84 -21.53 0.92
C VAL A 158 -10.69 -21.56 -0.08
N ALA A 159 -10.66 -22.59 -0.94
CA ALA A 159 -9.68 -22.66 -2.01
C ALA A 159 -10.00 -21.67 -3.14
N LEU A 160 -9.05 -20.80 -3.49
CA LEU A 160 -9.13 -19.94 -4.67
C LEU A 160 -8.89 -20.78 -5.94
N LYS A 161 -9.55 -20.39 -7.03
CA LYS A 161 -9.29 -20.99 -8.35
C LYS A 161 -8.00 -20.43 -8.95
N GLU A 162 -7.48 -21.09 -9.97
CA GLU A 162 -6.24 -20.71 -10.67
C GLU A 162 -6.26 -19.28 -11.27
N ASN A 163 -7.44 -18.75 -11.54
CA ASN A 163 -7.67 -17.40 -12.08
C ASN A 163 -8.31 -16.46 -11.05
N GLU A 164 -8.12 -16.71 -9.78
CA GLU A 164 -8.57 -15.87 -8.67
C GLU A 164 -7.38 -15.50 -7.78
N GLY A 165 -7.12 -14.21 -7.61
CA GLY A 165 -6.03 -13.72 -6.76
C GLY A 165 -4.62 -14.04 -7.26
N GLU A 166 -4.38 -13.86 -8.56
CA GLU A 166 -3.12 -14.21 -9.25
C GLU A 166 -1.88 -13.53 -8.65
N ASP A 167 -2.09 -12.41 -7.93
CA ASP A 167 -1.04 -11.66 -7.25
C ASP A 167 -1.23 -11.62 -5.72
N SER A 168 -2.20 -12.39 -5.22
CA SER A 168 -2.58 -12.41 -3.81
C SER A 168 -1.87 -13.55 -3.06
N VAL A 169 -1.24 -13.24 -1.93
CA VAL A 169 -0.56 -14.20 -1.05
C VAL A 169 -1.16 -14.07 0.36
N SER A 170 -1.55 -15.19 0.96
CA SER A 170 -2.11 -15.17 2.31
C SER A 170 -1.12 -14.64 3.33
N ASN A 171 -1.55 -13.65 4.11
CA ASN A 171 -0.84 -13.10 5.26
C ASN A 171 -1.21 -13.82 6.58
N LEU A 172 -2.14 -14.78 6.57
CA LEU A 172 -2.54 -15.50 7.78
C LEU A 172 -1.35 -16.12 8.52
N PRO A 173 -0.35 -16.76 7.85
CA PRO A 173 0.82 -17.30 8.54
C PRO A 173 1.72 -16.23 9.20
N LEU A 174 1.65 -14.96 8.74
CA LEU A 174 2.32 -13.83 9.42
C LEU A 174 1.53 -13.40 10.65
N TRP A 175 0.21 -13.38 10.56
CA TRP A 175 -0.68 -12.97 11.66
C TRP A 175 -0.64 -13.94 12.83
N THR A 176 -0.51 -15.24 12.54
CA THR A 176 -0.39 -16.31 13.55
C THR A 176 1.05 -16.58 13.99
N GLU A 177 2.02 -15.81 13.51
CA GLU A 177 3.44 -15.98 13.80
C GLU A 177 4.03 -17.35 13.38
N GLU A 178 3.35 -18.08 12.49
CA GLU A 178 3.84 -19.37 11.94
C GLU A 178 5.00 -19.17 10.97
N ARG A 179 5.04 -18.00 10.31
CA ARG A 179 6.11 -17.60 9.39
C ARG A 179 6.52 -16.15 9.62
N THR A 180 7.73 -15.83 9.23
CA THR A 180 8.28 -14.47 9.23
C THR A 180 8.25 -13.83 7.85
N GLU A 181 7.97 -14.61 6.81
CA GLU A 181 7.88 -14.17 5.41
C GLU A 181 6.90 -15.07 4.65
N VAL A 182 6.13 -14.49 3.75
CA VAL A 182 5.15 -15.20 2.88
C VAL A 182 5.41 -14.97 1.40
N ARG A 183 6.11 -13.88 1.05
CA ARG A 183 6.57 -13.58 -0.31
C ARG A 183 7.98 -13.03 -0.31
N GLN A 184 8.72 -13.23 -1.38
CA GLN A 184 10.10 -12.74 -1.51
C GLN A 184 10.19 -11.39 -2.23
N ASP A 185 9.19 -11.06 -3.03
CA ASP A 185 9.17 -9.85 -3.85
C ASP A 185 7.75 -9.32 -4.04
N ILE A 186 7.66 -8.07 -4.49
CA ILE A 186 6.41 -7.37 -4.74
C ILE A 186 6.57 -6.40 -5.90
N VAL A 187 5.51 -6.24 -6.67
CA VAL A 187 5.41 -5.31 -7.80
C VAL A 187 4.55 -4.11 -7.40
N HIS A 188 4.99 -2.91 -7.79
CA HIS A 188 4.24 -1.68 -7.65
C HIS A 188 4.06 -1.01 -9.02
N GLN A 189 3.07 -0.14 -9.12
CA GLN A 189 2.79 0.63 -10.31
C GLN A 189 2.57 2.10 -9.95
N SER A 190 3.17 3.01 -10.71
CA SER A 190 2.90 4.44 -10.62
C SER A 190 1.70 4.84 -11.46
N ILE A 191 1.29 6.11 -11.36
CA ILE A 191 0.09 6.58 -12.08
C ILE A 191 0.25 6.60 -13.60
N ASP A 192 1.47 6.75 -14.11
CA ASP A 192 1.74 6.69 -15.55
C ASP A 192 1.82 5.25 -16.10
N GLY A 193 1.72 4.25 -15.19
CA GLY A 193 1.79 2.83 -15.54
C GLY A 193 3.19 2.24 -15.46
N SER A 194 4.21 2.99 -15.08
CA SER A 194 5.55 2.47 -14.85
C SER A 194 5.55 1.44 -13.71
N LEU A 195 6.31 0.37 -13.87
CA LEU A 195 6.37 -0.72 -12.89
C LEU A 195 7.66 -0.65 -12.07
N SER A 196 7.60 -1.15 -10.86
CA SER A 196 8.77 -1.48 -10.05
C SER A 196 8.65 -2.87 -9.45
N ILE A 197 9.79 -3.49 -9.15
CA ILE A 197 9.86 -4.72 -8.38
C ILE A 197 10.80 -4.53 -7.20
N ARG A 198 10.36 -4.94 -6.01
CA ARG A 198 11.19 -5.00 -4.81
C ARG A 198 11.40 -6.45 -4.41
N LYS A 199 12.66 -6.83 -4.16
CA LYS A 199 13.05 -8.13 -3.61
C LYS A 199 14.08 -7.93 -2.49
N GLY A 200 13.68 -8.29 -1.27
CA GLY A 200 14.49 -7.99 -0.10
C GLY A 200 14.73 -6.48 0.04
N LYS A 201 16.01 -6.09 0.05
CA LYS A 201 16.43 -4.68 0.12
C LYS A 201 16.49 -3.96 -1.24
N TRP A 202 16.48 -4.70 -2.34
CA TRP A 202 16.64 -4.13 -3.68
C TRP A 202 15.29 -3.76 -4.29
N LYS A 203 15.21 -2.56 -4.85
CA LYS A 203 14.05 -2.09 -5.61
C LYS A 203 14.51 -1.56 -6.96
N LEU A 204 13.99 -2.16 -8.03
CA LEU A 204 14.19 -1.73 -9.42
C LEU A 204 12.93 -1.02 -9.91
N GLU A 205 13.09 0.19 -10.43
CA GLU A 205 12.03 1.01 -11.01
C GLU A 205 12.26 1.13 -12.51
N MET A 206 11.24 0.80 -13.31
CA MET A 206 11.30 0.73 -14.75
C MET A 206 10.98 2.07 -15.41
N CYS A 207 11.41 3.17 -14.80
CA CYS A 207 11.30 4.54 -15.32
C CYS A 207 12.46 5.40 -14.82
N PRO A 208 12.80 6.50 -15.52
CA PRO A 208 13.93 7.36 -15.16
C PRO A 208 13.61 8.38 -14.05
N GLY A 209 12.34 8.55 -13.69
CA GLY A 209 11.86 9.53 -12.72
C GLY A 209 10.83 8.96 -11.77
N SER A 210 9.91 9.80 -11.30
CA SER A 210 8.88 9.40 -10.33
C SER A 210 7.78 8.51 -10.93
N GLY A 211 7.64 8.47 -12.25
CA GLY A 211 6.46 7.87 -12.88
C GLY A 211 5.15 8.53 -12.44
N GLY A 212 5.22 9.65 -11.76
CA GLY A 212 4.08 10.30 -11.10
C GLY A 212 4.19 11.81 -11.00
N TRP A 213 3.89 12.34 -9.81
CA TRP A 213 3.71 13.79 -9.62
C TRP A 213 4.90 14.49 -8.97
N SER A 214 5.80 13.74 -8.33
CA SER A 214 7.02 14.31 -7.75
C SER A 214 8.11 14.49 -8.82
N TYR A 215 9.07 15.37 -8.54
CA TYR A 215 10.20 15.59 -9.44
C TYR A 215 11.25 14.46 -9.30
N PRO A 216 11.84 13.99 -10.44
CA PRO A 216 11.51 14.31 -11.84
C PRO A 216 10.18 13.70 -12.26
N LYS A 217 9.31 14.50 -12.87
CA LYS A 217 8.06 13.99 -13.47
C LYS A 217 8.36 13.34 -14.82
N PRO A 218 7.42 12.49 -15.32
CA PRO A 218 7.55 11.96 -16.68
C PRO A 218 7.77 13.07 -17.72
N GLY A 219 8.89 12.98 -18.44
CA GLY A 219 9.32 13.97 -19.44
C GLY A 219 10.08 15.18 -18.88
N GLU A 220 10.33 15.27 -17.59
CA GLU A 220 11.14 16.31 -16.94
C GLU A 220 12.47 15.77 -16.40
N GLU A 221 12.83 14.55 -16.77
CA GLU A 221 14.06 13.91 -16.30
C GLU A 221 15.32 14.62 -16.86
N PRO A 222 16.40 14.67 -16.08
CA PRO A 222 17.65 15.24 -16.55
C PRO A 222 18.18 14.54 -17.80
N GLU A 223 18.78 15.30 -18.72
CA GLU A 223 19.43 14.74 -19.91
C GLU A 223 20.50 13.70 -19.50
N GLY A 224 20.45 12.51 -20.08
CA GLY A 224 21.35 11.42 -19.77
C GLY A 224 21.01 10.65 -18.50
N ALA A 225 19.83 10.88 -17.89
CA ALA A 225 19.37 10.06 -16.80
C ALA A 225 19.25 8.59 -17.23
N PRO A 226 19.64 7.62 -16.38
CA PRO A 226 19.41 6.21 -16.68
C PRO A 226 17.92 5.92 -16.90
N HIS A 227 17.59 5.06 -17.85
CA HIS A 227 16.21 4.67 -18.14
C HIS A 227 15.52 3.97 -16.97
N PHE A 228 16.30 3.33 -16.10
CA PHE A 228 15.83 2.59 -14.91
C PHE A 228 16.60 3.04 -13.68
N GLN A 229 16.00 2.80 -12.52
CA GLN A 229 16.59 3.15 -11.25
C GLN A 229 16.66 1.90 -10.35
N LEU A 230 17.79 1.71 -9.66
CA LEU A 230 17.97 0.64 -8.68
C LEU A 230 18.37 1.25 -7.34
N TYR A 231 17.68 0.86 -6.27
CA TYR A 231 17.93 1.33 -4.91
C TYR A 231 18.19 0.20 -3.94
N ASP A 232 19.07 0.45 -2.97
CA ASP A 232 19.30 -0.40 -1.79
C ASP A 232 18.52 0.22 -0.61
N LEU A 233 17.28 -0.21 -0.38
CA LEU A 233 16.39 0.34 0.64
C LEU A 233 16.83 0.08 2.08
N GLU A 234 17.82 -0.78 2.30
CA GLU A 234 18.40 -1.00 3.64
C GLU A 234 19.31 0.16 4.04
N THR A 235 20.04 0.72 3.08
CA THR A 235 20.98 1.83 3.31
C THR A 235 20.48 3.17 2.81
N ASP A 236 19.50 3.18 1.90
CA ASP A 236 18.92 4.37 1.26
C ASP A 236 17.40 4.24 1.12
N ILE A 237 16.71 4.25 2.26
CA ILE A 237 15.24 4.17 2.31
C ILE A 237 14.54 5.36 1.64
N GLY A 238 15.26 6.46 1.43
CA GLY A 238 14.80 7.67 0.76
C GLY A 238 15.03 7.68 -0.75
N GLU A 239 15.55 6.57 -1.33
CA GLU A 239 15.72 6.41 -2.78
C GLU A 239 16.47 7.62 -3.41
N THR A 240 17.57 8.02 -2.78
CA THR A 240 18.34 9.22 -3.17
C THR A 240 19.51 8.91 -4.10
N GLN A 241 19.99 7.65 -4.11
CA GLN A 241 21.17 7.21 -4.84
C GLN A 241 20.83 6.07 -5.79
N ASN A 242 20.65 6.37 -7.07
CA ASN A 242 20.51 5.33 -8.08
C ASN A 242 21.83 4.56 -8.23
N VAL A 243 21.84 3.32 -7.81
CA VAL A 243 23.03 2.45 -7.81
C VAL A 243 23.06 1.47 -8.99
N ILE A 244 22.23 1.64 -10.01
CA ILE A 244 22.09 0.70 -11.13
C ILE A 244 23.43 0.46 -11.86
N ALA A 245 24.25 1.49 -12.03
CA ALA A 245 25.56 1.37 -12.64
C ALA A 245 26.56 0.56 -11.80
N LYS A 246 26.33 0.52 -10.48
CA LYS A 246 27.18 -0.24 -9.54
C LYS A 246 26.77 -1.71 -9.44
N TYR A 247 25.48 -2.01 -9.63
CA TYR A 247 24.92 -3.35 -9.47
C TYR A 247 24.07 -3.76 -10.69
N PRO A 248 24.65 -3.74 -11.91
CA PRO A 248 23.88 -4.02 -13.14
C PRO A 248 23.29 -5.44 -13.15
N GLU A 249 23.99 -6.44 -12.59
CA GLU A 249 23.51 -7.82 -12.52
C GLU A 249 22.26 -7.97 -11.65
N MET A 250 22.14 -7.16 -10.60
CA MET A 250 20.95 -7.15 -9.76
C MET A 250 19.75 -6.56 -10.52
N ALA A 251 19.97 -5.47 -11.27
CA ALA A 251 18.94 -4.89 -12.13
C ALA A 251 18.44 -5.88 -13.18
N VAL A 252 19.35 -6.63 -13.81
CA VAL A 252 19.00 -7.70 -14.75
C VAL A 252 18.16 -8.77 -14.08
N THR A 253 18.59 -9.26 -12.92
CA THR A 253 17.84 -10.30 -12.16
C THR A 253 16.43 -9.86 -11.82
N LEU A 254 16.24 -8.65 -11.31
CA LEU A 254 14.92 -8.12 -10.96
C LEU A 254 14.05 -7.89 -12.20
N ARG A 255 14.62 -7.37 -13.29
CA ARG A 255 13.93 -7.21 -14.58
C ARG A 255 13.45 -8.56 -15.12
N GLU A 256 14.25 -9.63 -15.02
CA GLU A 256 13.87 -10.98 -15.46
C GLU A 256 12.69 -11.53 -14.66
N ILE A 257 12.68 -11.36 -13.33
CA ILE A 257 11.57 -11.76 -12.46
C ILE A 257 10.29 -11.01 -12.87
N LEU A 258 10.37 -9.68 -12.98
CA LEU A 258 9.24 -8.84 -13.37
C LEU A 258 8.71 -9.21 -14.76
N THR A 259 9.62 -9.43 -15.73
CA THR A 259 9.26 -9.90 -17.09
C THR A 259 8.52 -11.23 -17.02
N GLY A 260 8.97 -12.16 -16.15
CA GLY A 260 8.32 -13.44 -15.92
C GLY A 260 6.87 -13.26 -15.45
N TYR A 261 6.63 -12.39 -14.49
CA TYR A 261 5.29 -12.10 -13.97
C TYR A 261 4.37 -11.52 -15.04
N ILE A 262 4.85 -10.53 -15.79
CA ILE A 262 4.07 -9.92 -16.88
C ILE A 262 3.70 -10.96 -17.94
N ARG A 263 4.66 -11.79 -18.37
CA ARG A 263 4.43 -12.82 -19.38
C ARG A 263 3.54 -13.98 -18.90
N ASN A 264 3.54 -14.23 -17.60
CA ASN A 264 2.71 -15.27 -16.97
C ASN A 264 1.33 -14.77 -16.55
N GLY A 265 1.10 -13.42 -16.51
CA GLY A 265 -0.14 -12.82 -16.06
C GLY A 265 -0.40 -13.08 -14.57
N ARG A 266 0.66 -13.32 -13.79
CA ARG A 266 0.60 -13.54 -12.34
C ARG A 266 1.99 -13.47 -11.69
N SER A 267 2.05 -13.06 -10.43
CA SER A 267 3.25 -13.05 -9.60
C SER A 267 3.31 -14.21 -8.59
N THR A 268 2.24 -15.01 -8.46
CA THR A 268 2.20 -16.20 -7.61
C THR A 268 2.41 -17.48 -8.41
N PRO A 269 2.83 -18.60 -7.78
CA PRO A 269 2.88 -19.90 -8.44
C PRO A 269 1.51 -20.33 -8.98
N GLY A 270 1.49 -20.95 -10.16
CA GLY A 270 0.26 -21.49 -10.75
C GLY A 270 0.26 -21.46 -12.28
N THR A 271 -0.87 -21.79 -12.87
CA THR A 271 -1.05 -21.83 -14.33
C THR A 271 -1.01 -20.42 -14.90
N LYS A 272 -0.31 -20.25 -16.03
CA LYS A 272 -0.23 -19.00 -16.78
C LYS A 272 -1.64 -18.45 -17.06
N GLN A 273 -1.86 -17.18 -16.74
CA GLN A 273 -3.11 -16.49 -17.00
C GLN A 273 -3.01 -15.64 -18.28
N LYS A 274 -4.15 -15.42 -18.90
CA LYS A 274 -4.26 -14.54 -20.07
C LYS A 274 -4.47 -13.10 -19.62
N ASN A 275 -3.64 -12.19 -20.13
CA ASN A 275 -3.89 -10.77 -19.95
C ASN A 275 -5.15 -10.33 -20.72
N ASN A 276 -6.01 -9.57 -20.06
CA ASN A 276 -7.27 -9.08 -20.63
C ASN A 276 -7.19 -7.63 -21.13
N GLY A 277 -6.03 -6.98 -20.95
CA GLY A 277 -5.75 -5.60 -21.37
C GLY A 277 -5.22 -5.50 -22.80
N GLN A 278 -4.63 -4.35 -23.11
CA GLN A 278 -3.92 -4.15 -24.36
C GLN A 278 -2.72 -5.11 -24.47
N GLU A 279 -2.46 -5.63 -25.65
CA GLU A 279 -1.32 -6.54 -25.87
C GLU A 279 0.03 -5.84 -25.67
N VAL A 280 0.09 -4.53 -25.92
CA VAL A 280 1.30 -3.71 -25.78
C VAL A 280 0.97 -2.45 -24.98
N TRP A 281 1.69 -2.24 -23.89
CA TRP A 281 1.69 -1.00 -23.11
C TRP A 281 3.02 -0.30 -23.29
N GLU A 282 3.02 1.01 -23.47
CA GLU A 282 4.25 1.77 -23.64
C GLU A 282 5.23 1.57 -22.48
N THR A 283 4.70 1.50 -21.27
CA THR A 283 5.49 1.35 -20.04
C THR A 283 6.12 -0.03 -19.84
N ILE A 284 5.81 -1.02 -20.70
CA ILE A 284 6.42 -2.36 -20.67
C ILE A 284 7.18 -2.72 -21.96
N LEU A 285 7.40 -1.79 -22.89
CA LEU A 285 8.15 -2.05 -24.12
C LEU A 285 9.57 -2.55 -23.89
N TRP A 286 10.15 -2.20 -22.73
CA TRP A 286 11.46 -2.67 -22.28
C TRP A 286 11.58 -4.20 -22.14
N ILE A 287 10.46 -4.94 -22.13
CA ILE A 287 10.45 -6.42 -22.03
C ILE A 287 11.14 -7.06 -23.24
N ASP A 288 10.97 -6.47 -24.42
CA ASP A 288 11.47 -7.01 -25.69
C ASP A 288 12.79 -6.36 -26.14
N GLU A 289 13.28 -5.37 -25.38
CA GLU A 289 14.59 -4.78 -25.64
C GLU A 289 15.69 -5.79 -25.34
N LYS A 290 16.52 -6.08 -26.35
CA LYS A 290 17.73 -6.89 -26.14
C LYS A 290 18.63 -6.15 -25.17
N GLN A 291 19.09 -6.87 -24.17
CA GLN A 291 20.16 -6.40 -23.29
C GLN A 291 21.38 -6.09 -24.18
N GLY A 292 21.71 -4.80 -24.35
CA GLY A 292 22.88 -4.33 -25.04
C GLY A 292 24.15 -4.49 -24.18
#